data_e4deb4b88dd7afc7fe00a4b8a287b33e
#
_entry.id   e4deb4b88dd7afc7fe00a4b8a287b33e
#
_cell.length_a   1.000
_cell.length_b   1.000
_cell.length_c   1.000
_cell.angle_alpha   90.00
_cell.angle_beta   90.00
_cell.angle_gamma   90.00
#
_symmetry.space_group_name_H-M   'P 1'
#
loop_
_entity.id
_entity.type
_entity.pdbx_description
1 polymer ?
#
loop_
_entity_poly.entity_id
_entity_poly.type
_entity_poly.pdbx_seq_one_letter_code
_entity_poly.pdbx_strand_id
1 'polypeptide(L)'
;MTSDRMVAYMKQKLFTPEEVQKINVQEWVYQPGVPANIVPVHSAAFAAVDSQVTTWKAGGPASGIHAAKWSTHEWLHFLGALPDTIAEARLADLDKTFRLSSSGNSEIEFAWLRIAIRNHYTPAFAGLDHFLTSQGRRKFVAPLYADLAKTDWGKRMAMDIYKRARPTYHSVAVGTIDKSLGWNGAK
;
A
#
# COMPACT_ATOMS: atom_id res chain seq x y z
N MET A 1 11.94 1.44 28.74
CA MET A 1 13.36 1.60 28.37
C MET A 1 13.48 2.90 27.59
N THR A 2 14.47 3.76 27.90
CA THR A 2 14.76 4.97 27.13
C THR A 2 15.79 4.67 26.04
N SER A 3 15.89 5.52 25.00
CA SER A 3 16.90 5.39 23.94
C SER A 3 18.33 5.37 24.53
N ASP A 4 18.61 6.25 25.51
CA ASP A 4 19.93 6.30 26.16
C ASP A 4 20.30 5.00 26.87
N ARG A 5 19.35 4.41 27.59
CA ARG A 5 19.57 3.13 28.27
C ARG A 5 19.77 1.98 27.28
N MET A 6 19.04 2.00 26.16
CA MET A 6 19.21 1.02 25.09
C MET A 6 20.59 1.16 24.45
N VAL A 7 20.99 2.37 24.06
CA VAL A 7 22.31 2.63 23.46
C VAL A 7 23.44 2.26 24.41
N ALA A 8 23.32 2.62 25.70
CA ALA A 8 24.31 2.23 26.72
C ALA A 8 24.42 0.71 26.84
N TYR A 9 23.30 -0.01 26.86
CA TYR A 9 23.28 -1.46 26.90
C TYR A 9 23.93 -2.08 25.65
N MET A 10 23.60 -1.59 24.46
CA MET A 10 24.18 -2.06 23.19
C MET A 10 25.70 -1.88 23.17
N LYS A 11 26.19 -0.69 23.58
CA LYS A 11 27.62 -0.40 23.69
C LYS A 11 28.32 -1.29 24.69
N GLN A 12 27.69 -1.64 25.79
CA GLN A 12 28.30 -2.44 26.86
C GLN A 12 28.27 -3.95 26.56
N LYS A 13 27.23 -4.44 25.88
CA LYS A 13 26.94 -5.88 25.80
C LYS A 13 26.96 -6.48 24.41
N LEU A 14 26.78 -5.67 23.37
CA LEU A 14 26.58 -6.18 22.01
C LEU A 14 27.65 -5.75 21.02
N PHE A 15 28.23 -4.56 21.18
CA PHE A 15 29.15 -3.98 20.20
C PHE A 15 30.51 -3.69 20.80
N THR A 16 31.54 -3.91 20.02
CA THR A 16 32.91 -3.37 20.30
C THR A 16 32.93 -1.87 20.04
N PRO A 17 33.94 -1.13 20.61
CA PRO A 17 34.11 0.30 20.33
C PRO A 17 34.24 0.61 18.83
N GLU A 18 34.89 -0.26 18.06
CA GLU A 18 35.06 -0.11 16.61
C GLU A 18 33.74 -0.25 15.86
N GLU A 19 32.92 -1.22 16.25
CA GLU A 19 31.55 -1.42 15.66
C GLU A 19 30.64 -0.23 15.98
N VAL A 20 30.71 0.32 17.19
CA VAL A 20 29.95 1.52 17.58
C VAL A 20 30.29 2.70 16.68
N GLN A 21 31.58 2.90 16.36
CA GLN A 21 32.02 3.97 15.46
C GLN A 21 31.56 3.70 14.03
N LYS A 22 31.73 2.47 13.52
CA LYS A 22 31.35 2.07 12.16
C LYS A 22 29.85 2.20 11.92
N ILE A 23 29.03 1.79 12.90
CA ILE A 23 27.57 1.89 12.84
C ILE A 23 27.13 3.35 12.97
N ASN A 24 27.93 4.21 13.61
CA ASN A 24 27.55 5.61 13.89
C ASN A 24 26.24 5.73 14.67
N VAL A 25 26.15 5.00 15.77
CA VAL A 25 24.94 4.89 16.61
C VAL A 25 24.37 6.27 16.99
N GLN A 26 25.25 7.26 17.20
CA GLN A 26 24.84 8.62 17.57
C GLN A 26 23.99 9.28 16.50
N GLU A 27 24.38 9.17 15.24
CA GLU A 27 23.63 9.73 14.11
C GLU A 27 22.30 8.98 13.89
N TRP A 28 22.33 7.63 13.94
CA TRP A 28 21.15 6.80 13.75
C TRP A 28 20.05 7.00 14.79
N VAL A 29 20.41 7.31 16.03
CA VAL A 29 19.45 7.37 17.13
C VAL A 29 19.02 8.80 17.48
N TYR A 30 19.91 9.79 17.30
CA TYR A 30 19.69 11.13 17.85
C TYR A 30 19.66 12.25 16.80
N GLN A 31 20.02 11.97 15.55
CA GLN A 31 19.96 12.99 14.50
C GLN A 31 18.76 12.78 13.59
N PRO A 32 18.15 13.85 13.08
CA PRO A 32 17.08 13.74 12.09
C PRO A 32 17.65 13.39 10.71
N GLY A 33 16.83 12.71 9.90
CA GLY A 33 17.18 12.35 8.54
C GLY A 33 17.75 10.95 8.41
N VAL A 34 18.37 10.67 7.27
CA VAL A 34 18.99 9.39 6.94
C VAL A 34 20.50 9.53 7.13
N PRO A 35 21.15 8.71 7.98
CA PRO A 35 22.58 8.78 8.21
C PRO A 35 23.42 8.55 6.95
N ALA A 36 24.56 9.22 6.86
CA ALA A 36 25.43 9.16 5.70
C ALA A 36 26.03 7.75 5.43
N ASN A 37 26.07 6.91 6.46
CA ASN A 37 26.58 5.53 6.36
C ASN A 37 25.50 4.49 6.02
N ILE A 38 24.32 4.92 5.53
CA ILE A 38 23.31 3.98 5.03
C ILE A 38 23.88 3.19 3.85
N VAL A 39 23.72 1.89 3.90
CA VAL A 39 24.12 1.02 2.79
C VAL A 39 22.95 0.95 1.78
N PRO A 40 23.12 1.41 0.54
CA PRO A 40 22.12 1.26 -0.49
C PRO A 40 21.81 -0.22 -0.71
N VAL A 41 20.54 -0.59 -0.62
CA VAL A 41 20.07 -1.95 -0.91
C VAL A 41 19.61 -2.00 -2.36
N HIS A 42 20.27 -2.83 -3.16
CA HIS A 42 19.89 -3.09 -4.55
C HIS A 42 19.24 -4.47 -4.65
N SER A 43 18.06 -4.53 -5.24
CA SER A 43 17.34 -5.78 -5.51
C SER A 43 17.30 -6.06 -7.01
N ALA A 44 17.95 -7.13 -7.46
CA ALA A 44 17.85 -7.56 -8.85
C ALA A 44 16.41 -7.91 -9.26
N ALA A 45 15.60 -8.44 -8.31
CA ALA A 45 14.19 -8.71 -8.54
C ALA A 45 13.41 -7.43 -8.82
N PHE A 46 13.62 -6.36 -8.03
CA PHE A 46 12.96 -5.07 -8.27
C PHE A 46 13.46 -4.41 -9.57
N ALA A 47 14.75 -4.50 -9.89
CA ALA A 47 15.26 -3.99 -11.17
C ALA A 47 14.61 -4.68 -12.38
N ALA A 48 14.36 -6.00 -12.28
CA ALA A 48 13.61 -6.74 -13.30
C ALA A 48 12.16 -6.25 -13.41
N VAL A 49 11.49 -5.95 -12.30
CA VAL A 49 10.15 -5.35 -12.30
C VAL A 49 10.16 -3.95 -12.92
N ASP A 50 11.15 -3.10 -12.60
CA ASP A 50 11.28 -1.76 -13.17
C ASP A 50 11.40 -1.78 -14.70
N SER A 51 12.10 -2.78 -15.24
CA SER A 51 12.17 -3.01 -16.69
C SER A 51 10.80 -3.33 -17.28
N GLN A 52 9.98 -4.15 -16.61
CA GLN A 52 8.60 -4.46 -17.01
C GLN A 52 7.69 -3.21 -16.93
N VAL A 53 7.82 -2.42 -15.87
CA VAL A 53 7.12 -1.13 -15.73
C VAL A 53 7.46 -0.20 -16.89
N THR A 54 8.73 -0.07 -17.23
CA THR A 54 9.20 0.79 -18.33
C THR A 54 8.60 0.35 -19.67
N THR A 55 8.65 -0.95 -19.97
CA THR A 55 8.05 -1.52 -21.17
C THR A 55 6.54 -1.27 -21.24
N TRP A 56 5.84 -1.50 -20.12
CA TRP A 56 4.41 -1.25 -20.05
C TRP A 56 4.09 0.24 -20.24
N LYS A 57 4.81 1.14 -19.56
CA LYS A 57 4.63 2.61 -19.73
C LYS A 57 4.86 3.07 -21.18
N ALA A 58 5.76 2.44 -21.91
CA ALA A 58 6.00 2.70 -23.32
C ALA A 58 4.90 2.16 -24.27
N GLY A 59 3.81 1.61 -23.73
CA GLY A 59 2.66 1.12 -24.51
C GLY A 59 2.60 -0.40 -24.68
N GLY A 60 3.52 -1.16 -24.08
CA GLY A 60 3.48 -2.62 -24.08
C GLY A 60 2.18 -3.18 -23.46
N PRO A 61 1.62 -4.31 -23.96
CA PRO A 61 0.42 -4.92 -23.40
C PRO A 61 0.70 -5.58 -22.05
N ALA A 62 -0.34 -5.75 -21.22
CA ALA A 62 -0.22 -6.45 -19.93
C ALA A 62 0.24 -7.91 -20.10
N SER A 63 -0.15 -8.57 -21.19
CA SER A 63 0.30 -9.95 -21.50
C SER A 63 1.80 -10.08 -21.72
N GLY A 64 2.50 -8.98 -22.00
CA GLY A 64 3.97 -8.94 -22.12
C GLY A 64 4.69 -8.85 -20.76
N ILE A 65 3.96 -8.71 -19.65
CA ILE A 65 4.52 -8.64 -18.29
C ILE A 65 4.71 -10.06 -17.76
N HIS A 66 5.93 -10.43 -17.43
CA HIS A 66 6.29 -11.78 -16.94
C HIS A 66 6.13 -11.92 -15.43
N ALA A 67 4.89 -11.76 -14.93
CA ALA A 67 4.58 -11.72 -13.50
C ALA A 67 4.30 -13.09 -12.85
N ALA A 68 4.37 -14.21 -13.59
CA ALA A 68 3.96 -15.54 -13.11
C ALA A 68 4.70 -16.03 -11.86
N LYS A 69 5.91 -15.53 -11.62
CA LYS A 69 6.75 -15.90 -10.46
C LYS A 69 6.95 -14.75 -9.49
N TRP A 70 6.23 -13.65 -9.64
CA TRP A 70 6.39 -12.51 -8.75
C TRP A 70 5.89 -12.82 -7.34
N SER A 71 6.69 -12.46 -6.38
CA SER A 71 6.28 -12.38 -4.98
C SER A 71 5.29 -11.22 -4.78
N THR A 72 4.64 -11.21 -3.61
CA THR A 72 3.80 -10.05 -3.21
C THR A 72 4.55 -8.73 -3.27
N HIS A 73 5.84 -8.70 -2.88
CA HIS A 73 6.64 -7.47 -2.88
C HIS A 73 6.93 -6.97 -4.29
N GLU A 74 7.18 -7.85 -5.24
CA GLU A 74 7.37 -7.49 -6.65
C GLU A 74 6.07 -6.94 -7.25
N TRP A 75 4.92 -7.54 -6.94
CA TRP A 75 3.62 -7.00 -7.31
C TRP A 75 3.36 -5.61 -6.73
N LEU A 76 3.63 -5.40 -5.44
CA LEU A 76 3.47 -4.10 -4.81
C LEU A 76 4.42 -3.05 -5.40
N HIS A 77 5.65 -3.46 -5.73
CA HIS A 77 6.62 -2.60 -6.41
C HIS A 77 6.12 -2.19 -7.79
N PHE A 78 5.62 -3.15 -8.58
CA PHE A 78 5.01 -2.88 -9.90
C PHE A 78 3.84 -1.90 -9.80
N LEU A 79 2.84 -2.21 -8.96
CA LEU A 79 1.64 -1.38 -8.80
C LEU A 79 1.98 0.02 -8.26
N GLY A 80 2.95 0.11 -7.35
CA GLY A 80 3.42 1.37 -6.79
C GLY A 80 4.20 2.25 -7.80
N ALA A 81 4.77 1.63 -8.84
CA ALA A 81 5.50 2.33 -9.90
C ALA A 81 4.60 2.79 -11.06
N LEU A 82 3.32 2.42 -11.07
CA LEU A 82 2.37 2.86 -12.10
C LEU A 82 2.08 4.36 -11.97
N PRO A 83 1.80 5.07 -13.07
CA PRO A 83 1.46 6.48 -13.03
C PRO A 83 0.14 6.74 -12.30
N ASP A 84 -0.04 7.95 -11.80
CA ASP A 84 -1.26 8.33 -11.07
C ASP A 84 -2.50 8.30 -11.96
N THR A 85 -2.37 8.73 -13.21
CA THR A 85 -3.44 8.72 -14.21
C THR A 85 -3.16 7.66 -15.26
N ILE A 86 -4.10 6.76 -15.46
CA ILE A 86 -4.00 5.63 -16.40
C ILE A 86 -5.29 5.59 -17.22
N ALA A 87 -5.17 5.48 -18.53
CA ALA A 87 -6.33 5.32 -19.42
C ALA A 87 -7.11 4.04 -19.08
N GLU A 88 -8.43 4.10 -19.12
CA GLU A 88 -9.32 2.99 -18.75
C GLU A 88 -9.00 1.69 -19.49
N ALA A 89 -8.72 1.77 -20.79
CA ALA A 89 -8.34 0.60 -21.60
C ALA A 89 -7.07 -0.10 -21.08
N ARG A 90 -6.12 0.66 -20.51
CA ARG A 90 -4.90 0.14 -19.92
C ARG A 90 -5.14 -0.51 -18.58
N LEU A 91 -6.05 0.05 -17.77
CA LEU A 91 -6.50 -0.57 -16.52
C LEU A 91 -7.23 -1.87 -16.81
N ALA A 92 -8.11 -1.87 -17.81
CA ALA A 92 -8.86 -3.07 -18.22
C ALA A 92 -7.94 -4.18 -18.72
N ASP A 93 -6.87 -3.84 -19.46
CA ASP A 93 -5.85 -4.80 -19.93
C ASP A 93 -5.11 -5.45 -18.73
N LEU A 94 -4.68 -4.66 -17.74
CA LEU A 94 -4.05 -5.18 -16.52
C LEU A 94 -5.02 -6.06 -15.72
N ASP A 95 -6.23 -5.58 -15.49
CA ASP A 95 -7.21 -6.29 -14.67
C ASP A 95 -7.64 -7.61 -15.31
N LYS A 96 -7.91 -7.60 -16.62
CA LYS A 96 -8.25 -8.80 -17.38
C LYS A 96 -7.12 -9.83 -17.38
N THR A 97 -5.87 -9.37 -17.52
CA THR A 97 -4.70 -10.26 -17.61
C THR A 97 -4.39 -10.89 -16.27
N PHE A 98 -4.45 -10.14 -15.19
CA PHE A 98 -3.98 -10.55 -13.87
C PHE A 98 -5.06 -10.74 -12.82
N ARG A 99 -6.34 -10.47 -13.16
CA ARG A 99 -7.50 -10.56 -12.25
C ARG A 99 -7.30 -9.77 -10.96
N LEU A 100 -6.80 -8.54 -11.10
CA LEU A 100 -6.39 -7.73 -9.95
C LEU A 100 -7.56 -7.33 -9.06
N SER A 101 -8.73 -7.08 -9.64
CA SER A 101 -9.98 -6.74 -8.92
C SER A 101 -10.60 -7.92 -8.15
N SER A 102 -10.06 -9.13 -8.30
CA SER A 102 -10.48 -10.34 -7.59
C SER A 102 -9.27 -11.16 -7.14
N SER A 103 -8.19 -10.49 -6.79
CA SER A 103 -6.96 -11.13 -6.35
C SER A 103 -7.18 -11.87 -5.02
N GLY A 104 -6.73 -13.11 -4.93
CA GLY A 104 -6.72 -13.85 -3.67
C GLY A 104 -5.69 -13.34 -2.64
N ASN A 105 -4.86 -12.36 -3.01
CA ASN A 105 -3.90 -11.73 -2.12
C ASN A 105 -4.36 -10.32 -1.75
N SER A 106 -4.76 -10.13 -0.49
CA SER A 106 -5.30 -8.86 0.01
C SER A 106 -4.34 -7.67 -0.11
N GLU A 107 -3.01 -7.87 -0.09
CA GLU A 107 -2.05 -6.78 -0.28
C GLU A 107 -2.06 -6.30 -1.74
N ILE A 108 -2.12 -7.23 -2.70
CA ILE A 108 -2.16 -6.92 -4.14
C ILE A 108 -3.50 -6.28 -4.49
N GLU A 109 -4.61 -6.88 -4.04
CA GLU A 109 -5.96 -6.36 -4.28
C GLU A 109 -6.12 -4.96 -3.70
N PHE A 110 -5.68 -4.74 -2.47
CA PHE A 110 -5.69 -3.43 -1.83
C PHE A 110 -4.92 -2.38 -2.65
N ALA A 111 -3.69 -2.70 -3.10
CA ALA A 111 -2.91 -1.78 -3.90
C ALA A 111 -3.59 -1.45 -5.23
N TRP A 112 -4.17 -2.46 -5.89
CA TRP A 112 -4.95 -2.28 -7.12
C TRP A 112 -6.20 -1.44 -6.92
N LEU A 113 -6.99 -1.71 -5.87
CA LEU A 113 -8.22 -0.98 -5.58
C LEU A 113 -7.96 0.52 -5.34
N ARG A 114 -6.83 0.88 -4.75
CA ARG A 114 -6.42 2.30 -4.63
C ARG A 114 -6.18 2.94 -6.00
N ILE A 115 -5.57 2.22 -6.95
CA ILE A 115 -5.38 2.68 -8.32
C ILE A 115 -6.74 2.81 -9.01
N ALA A 116 -7.62 1.84 -8.85
CA ALA A 116 -8.97 1.84 -9.42
C ALA A 116 -9.82 3.02 -8.91
N ILE A 117 -9.78 3.32 -7.61
CA ILE A 117 -10.47 4.49 -7.04
C ILE A 117 -9.93 5.77 -7.64
N ARG A 118 -8.60 5.96 -7.67
CA ARG A 118 -7.95 7.17 -8.18
C ARG A 118 -8.31 7.45 -9.62
N ASN A 119 -8.46 6.41 -10.44
CA ASN A 119 -8.78 6.51 -11.86
C ASN A 119 -10.27 6.32 -12.19
N HIS A 120 -11.14 6.22 -11.18
CA HIS A 120 -12.57 5.95 -11.36
C HIS A 120 -12.85 4.73 -12.26
N TYR A 121 -12.06 3.67 -12.09
CA TYR A 121 -12.18 2.43 -12.85
C TYR A 121 -13.33 1.58 -12.28
N THR A 122 -14.53 1.81 -12.80
CA THR A 122 -15.79 1.23 -12.30
C THR A 122 -15.88 -0.30 -12.36
N PRO A 123 -15.21 -1.01 -13.31
CA PRO A 123 -15.22 -2.47 -13.32
C PRO A 123 -14.66 -3.12 -12.04
N ALA A 124 -13.76 -2.41 -11.31
CA ALA A 124 -13.21 -2.89 -10.03
C ALA A 124 -14.17 -2.67 -8.83
N PHE A 125 -15.26 -1.94 -8.97
CA PHE A 125 -16.07 -1.50 -7.81
C PHE A 125 -16.85 -2.62 -7.15
N ALA A 126 -17.22 -3.68 -7.88
CA ALA A 126 -17.77 -4.89 -7.26
C ALA A 126 -16.76 -5.59 -6.34
N GLY A 127 -15.49 -5.69 -6.79
CA GLY A 127 -14.39 -6.19 -5.96
C GLY A 127 -14.12 -5.29 -4.75
N LEU A 128 -14.16 -3.96 -4.92
CA LEU A 128 -14.01 -3.00 -3.84
C LEU A 128 -15.11 -3.15 -2.77
N ASP A 129 -16.36 -3.30 -3.18
CA ASP A 129 -17.48 -3.56 -2.27
C ASP A 129 -17.26 -4.85 -1.47
N HIS A 130 -16.94 -5.92 -2.17
CA HIS A 130 -16.64 -7.21 -1.55
C HIS A 130 -15.46 -7.10 -0.58
N PHE A 131 -14.38 -6.47 -0.98
CA PHE A 131 -13.20 -6.29 -0.15
C PHE A 131 -13.53 -5.53 1.13
N LEU A 132 -14.21 -4.39 1.03
CA LEU A 132 -14.57 -3.58 2.18
C LEU A 132 -15.59 -4.25 3.10
N THR A 133 -16.46 -5.13 2.59
CA THR A 133 -17.44 -5.84 3.41
C THR A 133 -16.91 -7.14 4.04
N SER A 134 -15.83 -7.70 3.48
CA SER A 134 -15.20 -8.94 3.97
C SER A 134 -13.92 -8.71 4.77
N GLN A 135 -13.20 -7.60 4.57
CA GLN A 135 -11.97 -7.26 5.28
C GLN A 135 -12.24 -6.32 6.45
N GLY A 136 -11.73 -6.66 7.64
CA GLY A 136 -11.83 -5.79 8.84
C GLY A 136 -10.52 -5.10 9.24
N ARG A 137 -9.41 -5.42 8.56
CA ARG A 137 -8.09 -4.91 8.95
C ARG A 137 -7.94 -3.43 8.61
N ARG A 138 -7.78 -2.59 9.65
CA ARG A 138 -7.64 -1.12 9.51
C ARG A 138 -6.59 -0.69 8.49
N LYS A 139 -5.49 -1.44 8.36
CA LYS A 139 -4.42 -1.20 7.36
C LYS A 139 -4.98 -1.07 5.94
N PHE A 140 -5.99 -1.86 5.61
CA PHE A 140 -6.60 -1.91 4.28
C PHE A 140 -7.82 -1.00 4.18
N VAL A 141 -8.77 -1.14 5.10
CA VAL A 141 -10.06 -0.48 4.95
C VAL A 141 -9.97 1.04 5.14
N ALA A 142 -9.20 1.53 6.10
CA ALA A 142 -9.13 2.96 6.37
C ALA A 142 -8.58 3.79 5.19
N PRO A 143 -7.48 3.39 4.50
CA PRO A 143 -7.01 4.12 3.33
C PRO A 143 -7.97 4.09 2.14
N LEU A 144 -8.70 2.98 1.90
CA LEU A 144 -9.68 2.88 0.82
C LEU A 144 -10.85 3.84 1.05
N TYR A 145 -11.39 3.89 2.26
CA TYR A 145 -12.42 4.89 2.62
C TYR A 145 -11.90 6.33 2.52
N ALA A 146 -10.67 6.58 2.93
CA ALA A 146 -10.05 7.89 2.80
C ALA A 146 -9.85 8.29 1.33
N ASP A 147 -9.47 7.36 0.45
CA ASP A 147 -9.34 7.63 -0.97
C ASP A 147 -10.70 7.87 -1.63
N LEU A 148 -11.74 7.10 -1.31
CA LEU A 148 -13.12 7.33 -1.76
C LEU A 148 -13.67 8.68 -1.30
N ALA A 149 -13.39 9.09 -0.07
CA ALA A 149 -13.88 10.35 0.50
C ALA A 149 -13.36 11.61 -0.20
N LYS A 150 -12.34 11.51 -1.06
CA LYS A 150 -11.77 12.64 -1.80
C LYS A 150 -12.67 13.17 -2.91
N THR A 151 -13.70 12.43 -3.31
CA THR A 151 -14.62 12.80 -4.39
C THR A 151 -16.06 12.61 -3.96
N ASP A 152 -16.99 13.38 -4.55
CA ASP A 152 -18.41 13.29 -4.19
C ASP A 152 -19.02 11.93 -4.53
N TRP A 153 -18.66 11.36 -5.69
CA TRP A 153 -19.12 10.02 -6.07
C TRP A 153 -18.56 8.95 -5.14
N GLY A 154 -17.28 9.05 -4.82
CA GLY A 154 -16.62 8.10 -3.93
C GLY A 154 -17.15 8.19 -2.51
N LYS A 155 -17.42 9.39 -2.01
CA LYS A 155 -18.02 9.57 -0.68
C LYS A 155 -19.40 8.94 -0.58
N ARG A 156 -20.25 9.08 -1.62
CA ARG A 156 -21.57 8.41 -1.64
C ARG A 156 -21.42 6.89 -1.60
N MET A 157 -20.59 6.33 -2.48
CA MET A 157 -20.28 4.90 -2.49
C MET A 157 -19.73 4.39 -1.15
N ALA A 158 -18.76 5.12 -0.58
CA ALA A 158 -18.17 4.81 0.72
C ALA A 158 -19.23 4.74 1.83
N MET A 159 -20.16 5.70 1.88
CA MET A 159 -21.24 5.72 2.88
C MET A 159 -22.16 4.50 2.75
N ASP A 160 -22.53 4.10 1.53
CA ASP A 160 -23.39 2.94 1.29
C ASP A 160 -22.71 1.62 1.70
N ILE A 161 -21.43 1.46 1.35
CA ILE A 161 -20.65 0.29 1.76
C ILE A 161 -20.44 0.30 3.28
N TYR A 162 -20.07 1.44 3.83
CA TYR A 162 -19.75 1.57 5.25
C TYR A 162 -20.95 1.28 6.15
N LYS A 163 -22.13 1.71 5.78
CA LYS A 163 -23.38 1.39 6.51
C LYS A 163 -23.55 -0.12 6.72
N ARG A 164 -23.19 -0.94 5.74
CA ARG A 164 -23.26 -2.41 5.79
C ARG A 164 -22.07 -3.03 6.52
N ALA A 165 -20.88 -2.51 6.30
CA ALA A 165 -19.65 -3.08 6.80
C ALA A 165 -19.33 -2.66 8.26
N ARG A 166 -19.73 -1.46 8.68
CA ARG A 166 -19.40 -0.88 9.98
C ARG A 166 -19.64 -1.79 11.19
N PRO A 167 -20.75 -2.55 11.27
CA PRO A 167 -21.01 -3.44 12.42
C PRO A 167 -19.98 -4.57 12.56
N THR A 168 -19.29 -4.93 11.48
CA THR A 168 -18.29 -6.02 11.47
C THR A 168 -16.87 -5.53 11.78
N TYR A 169 -16.64 -4.22 11.81
CA TYR A 169 -15.32 -3.66 11.99
C TYR A 169 -14.93 -3.53 13.46
N HIS A 170 -13.64 -3.73 13.72
CA HIS A 170 -13.07 -3.45 15.02
C HIS A 170 -13.19 -1.95 15.37
N SER A 171 -13.44 -1.62 16.65
CA SER A 171 -13.66 -0.24 17.13
C SER A 171 -12.61 0.78 16.68
N VAL A 172 -11.33 0.39 16.61
CA VAL A 172 -10.25 1.26 16.13
C VAL A 172 -10.39 1.61 14.65
N ALA A 173 -10.85 0.67 13.82
CA ALA A 173 -11.15 0.93 12.42
C ALA A 173 -12.38 1.84 12.29
N VAL A 174 -13.45 1.53 13.04
CA VAL A 174 -14.67 2.34 13.12
C VAL A 174 -14.36 3.79 13.45
N GLY A 175 -13.65 4.07 14.55
CA GLY A 175 -13.34 5.43 14.94
C GLY A 175 -12.49 6.21 13.90
N THR A 176 -11.65 5.51 13.14
CA THR A 176 -10.87 6.13 12.06
C THR A 176 -11.74 6.47 10.86
N ILE A 177 -12.62 5.55 10.46
CA ILE A 177 -13.44 5.70 9.26
C ILE A 177 -14.60 6.66 9.53
N ASP A 178 -15.25 6.60 10.69
CA ASP A 178 -16.26 7.56 11.12
C ASP A 178 -15.75 8.99 10.96
N LYS A 179 -14.54 9.27 11.46
CA LYS A 179 -13.91 10.58 11.33
C LYS A 179 -13.63 10.95 9.87
N SER A 180 -13.14 10.01 9.07
CA SER A 180 -12.79 10.24 7.66
C SER A 180 -14.01 10.54 6.79
N LEU A 181 -15.14 9.88 7.04
CA LEU A 181 -16.37 10.03 6.28
C LEU A 181 -17.30 11.13 6.84
N GLY A 182 -17.06 11.62 8.06
CA GLY A 182 -17.99 12.47 8.78
C GLY A 182 -19.28 11.72 9.14
N TRP A 183 -19.16 10.46 9.58
CA TRP A 183 -20.29 9.59 9.90
C TRP A 183 -21.05 10.07 11.14
N ASN A 184 -22.31 10.44 10.96
CA ASN A 184 -23.17 10.98 12.04
C ASN A 184 -24.19 9.95 12.57
N GLY A 185 -23.96 8.65 12.34
CA GLY A 185 -24.90 7.63 12.76
C GLY A 185 -26.19 7.66 11.94
N ALA A 186 -26.08 7.66 10.61
CA ALA A 186 -27.26 7.52 9.76
C ALA A 186 -28.02 6.23 10.16
N LYS A 187 -29.22 6.43 10.68
CA LYS A 187 -30.19 5.38 11.05
C LYS A 187 -30.60 4.58 9.84
#